data_103509aaf6d5826d5892dd48f990b726
#
_entry.id   103509aaf6d5826d5892dd48f990b726
#
_cell.length_a   1.000
_cell.length_b   1.000
_cell.length_c   1.000
_cell.angle_alpha   90.00
_cell.angle_beta   90.00
_cell.angle_gamma   90.00
#
_symmetry.space_group_name_H-M   'P 1'
#
loop_
_entity.id
_entity.type
_entity.pdbx_description
1 polymer ?
#
loop_
_entity_poly.entity_id
_entity_poly.type
_entity_poly.pdbx_seq_one_letter_code
_entity_poly.pdbx_strand_id
1 'polypeptide(L)'
;ILAVRGGKTYAIQCKNYAGAVGNAAVQEAYAGAEYYGCDIPVVVCPTDFTIPARELAESTGVELWDGERLSHMMRVSGRRPHHDPRRDDEL
;
A
#
# COMPACT_ATOMS: atom_id res chain seq x y z
N ILE A 1 -9.22 -3.37 0.64
CA ILE A 1 -8.73 -4.72 1.00
C ILE A 1 -8.35 -4.73 2.46
N LEU A 2 -8.81 -5.74 3.16
CA LEU A 2 -8.46 -5.92 4.56
C LEU A 2 -7.53 -7.12 4.69
N ALA A 3 -6.51 -6.98 5.53
CA ALA A 3 -5.55 -8.05 5.75
C ALA A 3 -5.19 -8.11 7.22
N VAL A 4 -4.74 -9.29 7.66
CA VAL A 4 -4.31 -9.49 9.05
C VAL A 4 -2.90 -10.02 9.04
N ARG A 5 -2.04 -9.42 9.85
CA ARG A 5 -0.67 -9.89 10.00
C ARG A 5 -0.16 -9.54 11.38
N GLY A 6 0.40 -10.51 12.07
CA GLY A 6 0.96 -10.29 13.40
C GLY A 6 -0.05 -9.79 14.41
N GLY A 7 -1.31 -10.19 14.27
CA GLY A 7 -2.36 -9.78 15.19
C GLY A 7 -2.92 -8.40 14.90
N LYS A 8 -2.47 -7.74 13.81
CA LYS A 8 -2.96 -6.42 13.44
C LYS A 8 -3.73 -6.47 12.15
N THR A 9 -4.75 -5.61 12.04
CA THR A 9 -5.56 -5.51 10.83
C THR A 9 -5.10 -4.32 10.01
N TYR A 10 -4.97 -4.54 8.73
CA TYR A 10 -4.51 -3.54 7.77
C TYR A 10 -5.65 -3.20 6.82
N ALA A 11 -5.91 -1.92 6.65
CA ALA A 11 -6.84 -1.46 5.62
C ALA A 11 -6.01 -0.94 4.45
N ILE A 12 -6.00 -1.68 3.35
CA ILE A 12 -5.11 -1.43 2.24
C ILE A 12 -5.89 -0.88 1.06
N GLN A 13 -5.47 0.28 0.57
CA GLN A 13 -6.02 0.88 -0.64
C GLN A 13 -4.96 0.89 -1.71
N CYS A 14 -5.32 0.44 -2.90
CA CYS A 14 -4.42 0.45 -4.04
C CYS A 14 -4.79 1.62 -4.95
N LYS A 15 -3.80 2.41 -5.34
CA LYS A 15 -3.98 3.52 -6.24
C LYS A 15 -3.11 3.29 -7.48
N ASN A 16 -3.73 3.42 -8.64
CA ASN A 16 -3.02 3.16 -9.90
C ASN A 16 -3.08 4.41 -10.76
N TYR A 17 -2.37 5.45 -10.32
CA TYR A 17 -2.33 6.72 -11.03
C TYR A 17 -1.08 6.80 -11.89
N ALA A 18 -1.17 7.59 -12.95
CA ALA A 18 -0.03 7.81 -13.83
C ALA A 18 1.03 8.68 -13.15
N GLY A 19 0.61 9.56 -12.24
CA GLY A 19 1.53 10.46 -11.54
C GLY A 19 1.63 10.12 -10.07
N ALA A 20 2.25 11.02 -9.32
CA ALA A 20 2.41 10.82 -7.89
C ALA A 20 1.08 10.94 -7.17
N VAL A 21 0.93 10.15 -6.13
CA VAL A 21 -0.30 10.12 -5.32
C VAL A 21 -0.17 11.14 -4.20
N GLY A 22 -1.22 11.94 -4.03
CA GLY A 22 -1.19 13.06 -3.09
C GLY A 22 -1.98 12.84 -1.82
N ASN A 23 -2.22 13.96 -1.12
CA ASN A 23 -2.81 13.95 0.22
C ASN A 23 -4.17 13.29 0.31
N ALA A 24 -4.99 13.43 -0.74
CA ALA A 24 -6.35 12.89 -0.69
C ALA A 24 -6.35 11.39 -0.44
N ALA A 25 -5.39 10.67 -1.04
CA ALA A 25 -5.30 9.22 -0.84
C ALA A 25 -4.95 8.89 0.61
N VAL A 26 -4.07 9.68 1.21
CA VAL A 26 -3.69 9.45 2.61
C VAL A 26 -4.89 9.68 3.53
N GLN A 27 -5.64 10.76 3.27
CA GLN A 27 -6.83 11.07 4.07
C GLN A 27 -7.89 9.99 3.92
N GLU A 28 -8.10 9.49 2.70
CA GLU A 28 -9.07 8.41 2.47
C GLU A 28 -8.67 7.14 3.21
N ALA A 29 -7.39 6.81 3.19
CA ALA A 29 -6.93 5.61 3.86
C ALA A 29 -7.11 5.72 5.37
N TYR A 30 -6.78 6.87 5.92
CA TYR A 30 -6.95 7.10 7.35
C TYR A 30 -8.42 6.96 7.75
N ALA A 31 -9.31 7.62 7.01
CA ALA A 31 -10.74 7.58 7.31
C ALA A 31 -11.31 6.17 7.13
N GLY A 32 -10.84 5.46 6.12
CA GLY A 32 -11.30 4.10 5.87
C GLY A 32 -10.90 3.14 6.99
N ALA A 33 -9.68 3.25 7.49
CA ALA A 33 -9.22 2.42 8.59
C ALA A 33 -10.04 2.70 9.84
N GLU A 34 -10.33 3.97 10.11
CA GLU A 34 -11.18 4.36 11.24
C GLU A 34 -12.56 3.75 11.10
N TYR A 35 -13.13 3.86 9.91
CA TYR A 35 -14.49 3.37 9.67
C TYR A 35 -14.59 1.87 9.89
N TYR A 36 -13.61 1.12 9.42
CA TYR A 36 -13.64 -0.35 9.53
C TYR A 36 -12.98 -0.86 10.81
N GLY A 37 -12.48 0.02 11.65
CA GLY A 37 -11.83 -0.38 12.88
C GLY A 37 -10.52 -1.12 12.66
N CYS A 38 -9.80 -0.80 11.60
CA CYS A 38 -8.52 -1.42 11.32
C CYS A 38 -7.39 -0.69 12.02
N ASP A 39 -6.33 -1.43 12.34
CA ASP A 39 -5.21 -0.87 13.09
C ASP A 39 -4.31 0.00 12.24
N ILE A 40 -4.05 -0.42 11.00
CA ILE A 40 -3.04 0.24 10.17
C ILE A 40 -3.61 0.55 8.79
N PRO A 41 -3.76 1.83 8.45
CA PRO A 41 -4.12 2.22 7.09
C PRO A 41 -2.90 2.18 6.18
N VAL A 42 -3.08 1.69 4.96
CA VAL A 42 -2.00 1.56 3.98
C VAL A 42 -2.48 2.05 2.63
N VAL A 43 -1.63 2.82 1.95
CA VAL A 43 -1.86 3.17 0.55
C VAL A 43 -0.75 2.53 -0.28
N VAL A 44 -1.13 1.74 -1.27
CA VAL A 44 -0.21 1.08 -2.18
C VAL A 44 -0.27 1.79 -3.52
N CYS A 45 0.87 2.17 -4.03
CA CYS A 45 0.97 2.82 -5.33
C CYS A 45 2.26 2.38 -6.02
N PRO A 46 2.18 1.89 -7.27
CA PRO A 46 3.39 1.43 -7.95
C PRO A 46 4.32 2.56 -8.39
N THR A 47 3.84 3.80 -8.40
CA THR A 47 4.68 4.94 -8.76
C THR A 47 5.28 5.56 -7.51
N ASP A 48 4.81 6.74 -7.10
CA ASP A 48 5.41 7.45 -5.99
C ASP A 48 4.35 8.29 -5.29
N PHE A 49 4.74 8.90 -4.18
CA PHE A 49 3.87 9.80 -3.42
C PHE A 49 4.48 11.18 -3.39
N THR A 50 3.62 12.21 -3.32
CA THR A 50 4.10 13.57 -3.21
C THR A 50 4.73 13.78 -1.84
N ILE A 51 5.58 14.80 -1.73
CA ILE A 51 6.20 15.14 -0.44
C ILE A 51 5.14 15.47 0.60
N PRO A 52 4.11 16.29 0.29
CA PRO A 52 3.05 16.53 1.29
C PRO A 52 2.34 15.25 1.72
N ALA A 53 2.14 14.31 0.80
CA ALA A 53 1.50 13.04 1.16
C ALA A 53 2.36 12.27 2.15
N ARG A 54 3.67 12.24 1.93
CA ARG A 54 4.59 11.56 2.85
C ARG A 54 4.58 12.20 4.22
N GLU A 55 4.54 13.53 4.27
CA GLU A 55 4.48 14.24 5.54
C GLU A 55 3.18 13.96 6.28
N LEU A 56 2.06 13.97 5.56
CA LEU A 56 0.77 13.68 6.17
C LEU A 56 0.72 12.25 6.68
N ALA A 57 1.27 11.32 5.92
CA ALA A 57 1.29 9.91 6.32
C ALA A 57 2.08 9.74 7.62
N GLU A 58 3.20 10.44 7.74
CA GLU A 58 4.01 10.36 8.94
C GLU A 58 3.24 10.83 10.18
N SER A 59 2.47 11.91 10.03
CA SER A 59 1.73 12.46 11.17
C SER A 59 0.47 11.67 11.50
N THR A 60 -0.08 10.90 10.55
CA THR A 60 -1.33 10.18 10.75
C THR A 60 -1.14 8.69 10.98
N GLY A 61 0.05 8.17 10.77
CA GLY A 61 0.31 6.74 10.90
C GLY A 61 -0.08 5.92 9.68
N VAL A 62 -0.42 6.57 8.58
CA VAL A 62 -0.70 5.87 7.32
C VAL A 62 0.61 5.36 6.73
N GLU A 63 0.65 4.10 6.33
CA GLU A 63 1.82 3.55 5.68
C GLU A 63 1.69 3.71 4.18
N LEU A 64 2.80 4.10 3.54
CA LEU A 64 2.84 4.29 2.09
C LEU A 64 3.76 3.24 1.49
N TRP A 65 3.23 2.43 0.59
CA TRP A 65 3.99 1.37 -0.07
C TRP A 65 4.09 1.72 -1.55
N ASP A 66 5.22 2.30 -1.94
CA ASP A 66 5.48 2.61 -3.35
C ASP A 66 6.09 1.40 -4.04
N GLY A 67 6.40 1.57 -5.34
CA GLY A 67 6.95 0.45 -6.11
C GLY A 67 8.27 -0.06 -5.56
N GLU A 68 9.12 0.87 -5.11
CA GLU A 68 10.41 0.50 -4.55
C GLU A 68 10.26 -0.31 -3.28
N ARG A 69 9.36 0.13 -2.38
CA ARG A 69 9.12 -0.59 -1.14
C ARG A 69 8.51 -1.96 -1.39
N LEU A 70 7.59 -2.04 -2.35
CA LEU A 70 6.99 -3.32 -2.70
C LEU A 70 8.05 -4.31 -3.20
N SER A 71 8.95 -3.83 -4.06
CA SER A 71 10.03 -4.67 -4.55
C SER A 71 10.93 -5.15 -3.41
N HIS A 72 11.24 -4.24 -2.49
CA HIS A 72 12.06 -4.59 -1.33
C HIS A 72 11.37 -5.64 -0.46
N MET A 73 10.08 -5.47 -0.20
CA MET A 73 9.34 -6.42 0.62
C MET A 73 9.31 -7.80 0.00
N MET A 74 9.17 -7.87 -1.31
CA MET A 74 9.18 -9.16 -2.00
C MET A 74 10.54 -9.84 -1.86
N ARG A 75 11.63 -9.09 -1.97
CA ARG A 75 12.97 -9.66 -1.84
C ARG A 75 13.23 -10.17 -0.43
N VAL A 76 12.81 -9.37 0.56
CA VAL A 76 13.04 -9.72 1.96
C VAL A 76 12.24 -10.95 2.37
N SER A 77 11.03 -11.11 1.81
CA SER A 77 10.20 -12.26 2.14
C SER A 77 10.67 -13.53 1.44
N GLY A 78 11.69 -13.43 0.59
CA GLY A 78 12.21 -14.60 -0.14
C GLY A 78 11.30 -15.00 -1.28
N ARG A 79 10.39 -14.14 -1.68
CA ARG A 79 9.48 -14.46 -2.77
C ARG A 79 9.79 -13.62 -3.96
N ARG A 80 9.75 -14.25 -5.11
CA ARG A 80 9.75 -13.50 -6.33
C ARG A 80 8.35 -13.00 -6.62
N PRO A 81 8.20 -11.96 -7.45
CA PRO A 81 6.88 -11.61 -7.94
C PRO A 81 6.25 -12.88 -8.47
N HIS A 82 5.03 -13.11 -8.06
CA HIS A 82 4.39 -14.37 -8.39
C HIS A 82 4.29 -14.57 -9.88
N HIS A 83 4.77 -15.69 -10.33
CA HIS A 83 4.63 -16.09 -11.71
C HIS A 83 3.83 -17.37 -11.72
N ASP A 84 2.65 -17.31 -12.26
CA ASP A 84 1.79 -18.47 -12.36
C ASP A 84 1.91 -19.02 -13.77
N PRO A 85 2.59 -20.14 -13.94
CA PRO A 85 2.80 -20.67 -15.28
C PRO A 85 1.50 -21.00 -16.00
N ARG A 86 0.44 -21.18 -15.27
CA ARG A 86 -0.84 -21.49 -15.89
C ARG A 86 -1.46 -20.30 -16.56
N ARG A 87 -1.00 -19.11 -16.22
CA ARG A 87 -1.52 -17.87 -16.78
C ARG A 87 -0.64 -17.31 -17.83
N ASP A 88 0.36 -17.96 -18.04
CA ASP A 88 1.26 -17.41 -18.97
C ASP A 88 0.84 -17.46 -20.33
N ASP A 89 0.72 -17.30 -19.80
CA ASP A 89 0.66 -17.12 -20.33
C ASP A 89 0.63 -16.14 -20.38
N GLU A 90 0.56 -15.84 -20.01
CA GLU A 90 0.58 -15.17 -19.60
C GLU A 90 1.23 -14.65 -19.40
N LEU A 91 1.40 -14.69 -19.68
CA LEU A 91 1.89 -14.51 -19.17
C LEU A 91 1.89 -14.43 -19.28
#